data_d82a21402ecf143d9a8ffb533b13b4c1
#
_entry.id   d82a21402ecf143d9a8ffb533b13b4c1
#
_cell.length_a   1.000
_cell.length_b   1.000
_cell.length_c   1.000
_cell.angle_alpha   90.00
_cell.angle_beta   90.00
_cell.angle_gamma   90.00
#
_symmetry.space_group_name_H-M   'P 1'
#
loop_
_entity.id
_entity.type
_entity.pdbx_description
1 polymer ?
#
loop_
_entity_poly.entity_id
_entity_poly.type
_entity_poly.pdbx_seq_one_letter_code
_entity_poly.pdbx_strand_id
1 'polypeptide(L)'
;MAAMSNSYAQPILRTADLSEGLRVVERLLALADLEDLEVDFEVRISSERTLSPLLKLFPDAKWWAEGDGHGSSAKGDDPSAHLPILLRRWARSPETVNPFLDAVGDSPATVRWDFTAWPEAPEVGLGRGGARGAFVTLCVNARDLDLEEPANDHTVFVHVKQFESERAPWLAAQVGLRVIGDLVMAPY
;
A
#
# COMPACT_ATOMS: atom_id res chain seq x y z
N MET A 1 24.39 9.77 -13.82
CA MET A 1 23.07 9.92 -13.19
C MET A 1 22.30 8.61 -13.40
N ALA A 2 22.10 7.82 -12.36
CA ALA A 2 21.22 6.66 -12.46
C ALA A 2 19.80 7.19 -12.68
N ALA A 3 19.17 6.80 -13.77
CA ALA A 3 17.77 7.08 -14.00
C ALA A 3 16.99 6.50 -12.82
N MET A 4 16.30 7.33 -12.07
CA MET A 4 15.37 6.87 -11.04
C MET A 4 14.28 6.09 -11.78
N SER A 5 14.31 4.76 -11.67
CA SER A 5 13.28 3.93 -12.28
C SER A 5 12.00 4.13 -11.49
N ASN A 6 10.99 4.71 -12.11
CA ASN A 6 9.68 4.85 -11.52
C ASN A 6 9.12 3.47 -11.14
N SER A 7 8.51 3.39 -9.96
CA SER A 7 7.71 2.24 -9.57
C SER A 7 6.33 2.34 -10.22
N TYR A 8 5.82 1.21 -10.68
CA TYR A 8 4.48 1.10 -11.25
C TYR A 8 3.69 0.07 -10.47
N ALA A 9 2.41 0.31 -10.33
CA ALA A 9 1.47 -0.57 -9.65
C ALA A 9 0.44 -1.11 -10.65
N GLN A 10 0.15 -2.39 -10.53
CA GLN A 10 -0.84 -3.11 -11.34
C GLN A 10 -1.91 -3.69 -10.44
N PRO A 11 -3.20 -3.32 -10.59
CA PRO A 11 -4.27 -3.94 -9.83
C PRO A 11 -4.52 -5.38 -10.34
N ILE A 12 -4.64 -6.32 -9.40
CA ILE A 12 -4.82 -7.74 -9.69
C ILE A 12 -6.05 -8.35 -9.01
N LEU A 13 -6.60 -7.70 -8.00
CA LEU A 13 -7.82 -8.11 -7.33
C LEU A 13 -8.62 -6.88 -6.91
N ARG A 14 -9.95 -6.95 -7.07
CA ARG A 14 -10.91 -6.09 -6.40
C ARG A 14 -11.96 -6.95 -5.75
N THR A 15 -12.20 -6.77 -4.45
CA THR A 15 -13.11 -7.61 -3.68
C THR A 15 -13.76 -6.82 -2.54
N ALA A 16 -14.98 -7.17 -2.19
CA ALA A 16 -15.66 -6.65 -0.98
C ALA A 16 -15.24 -7.42 0.29
N ASP A 17 -14.53 -8.55 0.15
CA ASP A 17 -14.05 -9.35 1.28
C ASP A 17 -12.58 -9.01 1.59
N LEU A 18 -12.37 -8.24 2.66
CA LEU A 18 -11.04 -7.87 3.14
C LEU A 18 -10.16 -9.10 3.40
N SER A 19 -10.74 -10.18 3.91
CA SER A 19 -10.01 -11.42 4.19
C SER A 19 -9.53 -12.10 2.91
N GLU A 20 -10.26 -11.97 1.80
CA GLU A 20 -9.80 -12.42 0.49
C GLU A 20 -8.61 -11.59 0.01
N GLY A 21 -8.69 -10.27 0.15
CA GLY A 21 -7.58 -9.38 -0.16
C GLY A 21 -6.30 -9.75 0.60
N LEU A 22 -6.41 -9.95 1.91
CA LEU A 22 -5.29 -10.36 2.76
C LEU A 22 -4.71 -11.72 2.36
N ARG A 23 -5.55 -12.72 2.05
CA ARG A 23 -5.08 -14.04 1.57
C ARG A 23 -4.29 -13.93 0.27
N VAL A 24 -4.68 -13.03 -0.64
CA VAL A 24 -3.92 -12.79 -1.87
C VAL A 24 -2.57 -12.13 -1.57
N VAL A 25 -2.54 -11.15 -0.68
CA VAL A 25 -1.28 -10.53 -0.21
C VAL A 25 -0.36 -11.60 0.40
N GLU A 26 -0.85 -12.45 1.31
CA GLU A 26 -0.06 -13.53 1.92
C GLU A 26 0.53 -14.48 0.88
N ARG A 27 -0.24 -14.83 -0.15
CA ARG A 27 0.24 -15.69 -1.26
C ARG A 27 1.32 -15.02 -2.10
N LEU A 28 1.20 -13.71 -2.34
CA LEU A 28 2.22 -12.93 -3.03
C LEU A 28 3.51 -12.83 -2.19
N LEU A 29 3.38 -12.54 -0.90
CA LEU A 29 4.51 -12.47 0.02
C LEU A 29 5.22 -13.83 0.14
N ALA A 30 4.50 -14.94 0.06
CA ALA A 30 5.10 -16.28 0.05
C ALA A 30 6.00 -16.57 -1.17
N LEU A 31 5.89 -15.79 -2.24
CA LEU A 31 6.78 -15.86 -3.42
C LEU A 31 8.02 -14.98 -3.27
N ALA A 32 7.96 -13.97 -2.42
CA ALA A 32 8.93 -12.89 -2.33
C ALA A 32 10.11 -13.21 -1.39
N ASP A 33 11.20 -12.47 -1.56
CA ASP A 33 12.28 -12.43 -0.58
C ASP A 33 11.95 -11.37 0.48
N LEU A 34 11.69 -11.83 1.70
CA LEU A 34 11.20 -11.03 2.82
C LEU A 34 12.29 -10.64 3.84
N GLU A 35 13.59 -10.70 3.47
CA GLU A 35 14.68 -10.44 4.41
C GLU A 35 14.54 -9.09 5.13
N ASP A 36 14.11 -8.05 4.41
CA ASP A 36 13.94 -6.68 4.95
C ASP A 36 12.45 -6.26 4.91
N LEU A 37 11.54 -7.15 5.31
CA LEU A 37 10.12 -6.85 5.26
C LEU A 37 9.72 -5.75 6.23
N GLU A 38 9.21 -4.65 5.70
CA GLU A 38 8.60 -3.55 6.42
C GLU A 38 7.19 -3.28 5.92
N VAL A 39 6.37 -2.62 6.73
CA VAL A 39 5.01 -2.25 6.36
C VAL A 39 4.79 -0.76 6.57
N ASP A 40 4.26 -0.12 5.54
CA ASP A 40 3.87 1.28 5.56
C ASP A 40 2.34 1.39 5.58
N PHE A 41 1.85 2.39 6.28
CA PHE A 41 0.44 2.66 6.44
C PHE A 41 0.12 4.09 6.01
N GLU A 42 -0.99 4.23 5.29
CA GLU A 42 -1.58 5.52 4.98
C GLU A 42 -3.08 5.44 5.15
N VAL A 43 -3.70 6.48 5.69
CA VAL A 43 -5.15 6.53 5.88
C VAL A 43 -5.65 7.96 5.75
N ARG A 44 -6.75 8.13 5.02
CA ARG A 44 -7.50 9.39 4.94
C ARG A 44 -8.57 9.40 6.03
N ILE A 45 -8.46 10.32 6.96
CA ILE A 45 -9.28 10.38 8.17
C ILE A 45 -10.18 11.61 8.12
N SER A 46 -11.50 11.40 8.20
CA SER A 46 -12.51 12.45 8.21
C SER A 46 -13.24 12.59 9.55
N SER A 47 -12.93 11.72 10.53
CA SER A 47 -13.61 11.71 11.81
C SER A 47 -12.69 11.45 13.00
N GLU A 48 -12.98 12.04 14.15
CA GLU A 48 -12.26 11.77 15.40
C GLU A 48 -12.40 10.31 15.84
N ARG A 49 -13.50 9.65 15.49
CA ARG A 49 -13.74 8.24 15.81
C ARG A 49 -12.66 7.32 15.22
N THR A 50 -12.21 7.62 14.00
CA THR A 50 -11.11 6.88 13.34
C THR A 50 -9.76 7.41 13.82
N LEU A 51 -9.62 8.71 14.03
CA LEU A 51 -8.36 9.34 14.41
C LEU A 51 -7.83 8.84 15.76
N SER A 52 -8.67 8.80 16.78
CA SER A 52 -8.27 8.49 18.16
C SER A 52 -7.60 7.11 18.31
N PRO A 53 -8.14 5.99 17.78
CA PRO A 53 -7.47 4.70 17.86
C PRO A 53 -6.17 4.66 17.02
N LEU A 54 -6.11 5.34 15.89
CA LEU A 54 -4.90 5.39 15.05
C LEU A 54 -3.77 6.16 15.70
N LEU A 55 -4.04 7.27 16.40
CA LEU A 55 -3.02 8.00 17.16
C LEU A 55 -2.53 7.21 18.39
N LYS A 56 -3.34 6.34 18.97
CA LYS A 56 -2.89 5.42 20.02
C LYS A 56 -1.97 4.33 19.47
N LEU A 57 -2.29 3.82 18.29
CA LEU A 57 -1.48 2.81 17.60
C LEU A 57 -0.18 3.41 17.07
N PHE A 58 -0.22 4.63 16.53
CA PHE A 58 0.88 5.35 15.91
C PHE A 58 1.05 6.76 16.50
N PRO A 59 1.54 6.90 17.74
CA PRO A 59 1.67 8.22 18.38
C PRO A 59 2.70 9.12 17.69
N ASP A 60 3.57 8.56 16.87
CA ASP A 60 4.60 9.23 16.09
C ASP A 60 4.29 9.29 14.57
N ALA A 61 3.04 9.01 14.18
CA ALA A 61 2.62 9.15 12.78
C ALA A 61 2.72 10.62 12.33
N LYS A 62 2.99 10.78 11.05
CA LYS A 62 2.91 12.11 10.40
C LYS A 62 1.55 12.27 9.78
N TRP A 63 1.08 13.52 9.72
CA TRP A 63 -0.20 13.84 9.12
C TRP A 63 -0.16 15.17 8.36
N TRP A 64 -1.06 15.32 7.41
CA TRP A 64 -1.23 16.51 6.56
C TRP A 64 -2.71 16.82 6.44
N ALA A 65 -3.09 18.09 6.59
CA ALA A 65 -4.45 18.53 6.29
C ALA A 65 -4.72 18.49 4.78
N GLU A 66 -5.94 18.15 4.38
CA GLU A 66 -6.33 18.25 2.96
C GLU A 66 -6.29 19.70 2.48
N GLY A 67 -5.67 19.91 1.32
CA GLY A 67 -5.51 21.24 0.72
C GLY A 67 -4.21 21.97 1.08
N ASP A 68 -3.49 21.54 2.09
CA ASP A 68 -2.16 22.07 2.41
C ASP A 68 -1.09 21.32 1.59
N GLY A 69 -0.93 21.71 0.34
CA GLY A 69 0.12 21.16 -0.50
C GLY A 69 1.51 21.37 0.12
N HIS A 70 1.99 20.39 0.90
CA HIS A 70 3.32 20.29 1.52
C HIS A 70 3.49 20.77 2.97
N GLY A 71 2.44 20.92 3.74
CA GLY A 71 2.57 21.18 5.17
C GLY A 71 2.78 19.90 5.98
N SER A 72 4.00 19.61 6.45
CA SER A 72 4.13 18.69 7.59
C SER A 72 3.45 19.33 8.79
N SER A 73 2.64 18.55 9.54
CA SER A 73 2.10 18.99 10.82
C SER A 73 3.15 19.73 11.64
N ALA A 74 2.88 20.96 12.04
CA ALA A 74 3.73 21.65 12.97
C ALA A 74 3.81 20.82 14.26
N LYS A 75 5.00 20.69 14.82
CA LYS A 75 5.23 19.84 15.99
C LYS A 75 4.41 20.39 17.15
N GLY A 76 3.33 19.70 17.53
CA GLY A 76 2.46 20.08 18.65
C GLY A 76 1.03 20.47 18.26
N ASP A 77 0.67 20.49 16.98
CA ASP A 77 -0.70 20.73 16.56
C ASP A 77 -1.59 19.50 16.80
N ASP A 78 -2.83 19.75 17.19
CA ASP A 78 -3.82 18.71 17.36
C ASP A 78 -4.44 18.34 15.99
N PRO A 79 -4.21 17.12 15.47
CA PRO A 79 -4.75 16.72 14.18
C PRO A 79 -6.29 16.74 14.12
N SER A 80 -6.99 16.64 15.27
CA SER A 80 -8.44 16.66 15.29
C SER A 80 -9.03 17.99 14.82
N ALA A 81 -8.31 19.08 15.03
CA ALA A 81 -8.70 20.42 14.58
C ALA A 81 -8.58 20.64 13.07
N HIS A 82 -7.94 19.71 12.34
CA HIS A 82 -7.60 19.84 10.93
C HIS A 82 -8.25 18.78 10.02
N LEU A 83 -9.21 18.00 10.55
CA LEU A 83 -9.91 16.99 9.74
C LEU A 83 -10.63 17.64 8.54
N PRO A 84 -10.59 17.00 7.34
CA PRO A 84 -9.97 15.73 7.03
C PRO A 84 -8.45 15.81 6.87
N ILE A 85 -7.76 14.75 7.27
CA ILE A 85 -6.30 14.63 7.18
C ILE A 85 -5.86 13.33 6.49
N LEU A 86 -4.66 13.35 5.94
CA LEU A 86 -3.93 12.16 5.54
C LEU A 86 -2.90 11.84 6.64
N LEU A 87 -2.97 10.63 7.20
CA LEU A 87 -2.04 10.16 8.23
C LEU A 87 -1.16 9.05 7.63
N ARG A 88 0.16 9.14 7.88
CA ARG A 88 1.15 8.15 7.41
C ARG A 88 2.03 7.65 8.53
N ARG A 89 2.36 6.37 8.46
CA ARG A 89 3.36 5.73 9.31
C ARG A 89 4.16 4.72 8.50
N TRP A 90 5.48 4.85 8.52
CA TRP A 90 6.41 4.02 7.76
C TRP A 90 7.18 3.03 8.62
N ALA A 91 7.78 2.03 7.96
CA ALA A 91 8.76 1.11 8.51
C ALA A 91 8.30 0.42 9.80
N ARG A 92 7.14 -0.24 9.76
CA ARG A 92 6.58 -0.99 10.89
C ARG A 92 6.70 -2.50 10.68
N SER A 93 6.63 -3.22 11.79
CA SER A 93 6.51 -4.68 11.79
C SER A 93 5.16 -5.13 11.18
N PRO A 94 5.13 -6.24 10.42
CA PRO A 94 3.89 -6.82 9.89
C PRO A 94 2.81 -7.10 10.94
N GLU A 95 3.18 -7.31 12.20
CA GLU A 95 2.25 -7.54 13.31
C GLU A 95 1.30 -6.36 13.54
N THR A 96 1.67 -5.17 13.05
CA THR A 96 0.86 -3.93 13.17
C THR A 96 -0.32 -3.91 12.19
N VAL A 97 -0.36 -4.79 11.19
CA VAL A 97 -1.39 -4.78 10.13
C VAL A 97 -2.80 -4.98 10.70
N ASN A 98 -3.01 -6.04 11.48
CA ASN A 98 -4.35 -6.31 12.02
C ASN A 98 -4.85 -5.21 12.95
N PRO A 99 -4.06 -4.71 13.94
CA PRO A 99 -4.46 -3.55 14.74
C PRO A 99 -4.78 -2.30 13.92
N PHE A 100 -4.05 -2.06 12.83
CA PHE A 100 -4.34 -0.95 11.92
C PHE A 100 -5.69 -1.14 11.20
N LEU A 101 -5.93 -2.31 10.62
CA LEU A 101 -7.17 -2.62 9.91
C LEU A 101 -8.39 -2.52 10.84
N ASP A 102 -8.27 -2.92 12.10
CA ASP A 102 -9.32 -2.76 13.11
C ASP A 102 -9.60 -1.28 13.42
N ALA A 103 -8.56 -0.44 13.41
CA ALA A 103 -8.65 0.98 13.71
C ALA A 103 -9.19 1.83 12.55
N VAL A 104 -8.94 1.42 11.31
CA VAL A 104 -9.32 2.16 10.09
C VAL A 104 -10.83 2.22 9.90
N GLY A 105 -11.57 1.15 10.23
CA GLY A 105 -13.01 1.07 10.00
C GLY A 105 -13.36 1.24 8.51
N ASP A 106 -14.26 2.19 8.23
CA ASP A 106 -14.71 2.49 6.85
C ASP A 106 -13.84 3.53 6.13
N SER A 107 -12.75 4.00 6.76
CA SER A 107 -11.88 5.01 6.15
C SER A 107 -11.04 4.44 5.02
N PRO A 108 -10.84 5.19 3.93
CA PRO A 108 -9.92 4.81 2.87
C PRO A 108 -8.48 4.72 3.40
N ALA A 109 -7.81 3.62 3.14
CA ALA A 109 -6.45 3.39 3.64
C ALA A 109 -5.62 2.53 2.69
N THR A 110 -4.30 2.59 2.85
CA THR A 110 -3.37 1.62 2.24
C THR A 110 -2.53 0.93 3.29
N VAL A 111 -2.27 -0.34 3.05
CA VAL A 111 -1.22 -1.13 3.69
C VAL A 111 -0.26 -1.55 2.60
N ARG A 112 1.00 -1.14 2.70
CA ARG A 112 2.04 -1.48 1.74
C ARG A 112 3.13 -2.31 2.40
N TRP A 113 3.37 -3.50 1.88
CA TRP A 113 4.49 -4.36 2.26
C TRP A 113 5.65 -4.09 1.33
N ASP A 114 6.76 -3.63 1.89
CA ASP A 114 8.03 -3.38 1.24
C ASP A 114 9.00 -4.52 1.60
N PHE A 115 9.62 -5.14 0.61
CA PHE A 115 10.49 -6.29 0.81
C PHE A 115 11.66 -6.28 -0.19
N THR A 116 12.63 -7.15 0.04
CA THR A 116 13.91 -7.13 -0.68
C THR A 116 13.76 -7.35 -2.17
N ALA A 117 12.99 -8.36 -2.61
CA ALA A 117 12.87 -8.67 -4.04
C ALA A 117 11.68 -9.56 -4.39
N TRP A 118 11.20 -9.39 -5.63
CA TRP A 118 10.40 -10.40 -6.32
C TRP A 118 11.27 -11.57 -6.79
N PRO A 119 10.70 -12.80 -6.89
CA PRO A 119 11.42 -13.96 -7.39
C PRO A 119 11.78 -13.80 -8.87
N GLU A 120 12.64 -14.67 -9.35
CA GLU A 120 12.87 -14.83 -10.78
C GLU A 120 11.59 -15.24 -11.51
N ALA A 121 11.40 -14.71 -12.71
CA ALA A 121 10.28 -15.01 -13.59
C ALA A 121 10.84 -15.41 -14.99
N PRO A 122 11.46 -16.60 -15.10
CA PRO A 122 12.15 -17.02 -16.31
C PRO A 122 11.21 -17.16 -17.52
N GLU A 123 9.92 -17.46 -17.29
CA GLU A 123 8.90 -17.58 -18.34
C GLU A 123 8.66 -16.26 -19.10
N VAL A 124 8.97 -15.14 -18.46
CA VAL A 124 8.90 -13.79 -19.05
C VAL A 124 10.28 -13.15 -19.20
N GLY A 125 11.34 -13.92 -19.06
CA GLY A 125 12.72 -13.48 -19.28
C GLY A 125 13.26 -12.54 -18.19
N LEU A 126 12.69 -12.56 -16.99
CA LEU A 126 13.08 -11.68 -15.90
C LEU A 126 13.84 -12.43 -14.80
N GLY A 127 15.00 -11.89 -14.42
CA GLY A 127 15.74 -12.32 -13.24
C GLY A 127 15.07 -11.86 -11.94
N ARG A 128 15.75 -12.01 -10.80
CA ARG A 128 15.29 -11.52 -9.50
C ARG A 128 15.06 -10.02 -9.55
N GLY A 129 13.83 -9.61 -9.23
CA GLY A 129 13.44 -8.18 -9.16
C GLY A 129 13.86 -7.58 -7.82
N GLY A 130 14.99 -6.85 -7.81
CA GLY A 130 15.55 -6.27 -6.57
C GLY A 130 15.28 -4.79 -6.41
N ALA A 131 15.82 -4.25 -5.33
CA ALA A 131 15.74 -2.92 -4.73
C ALA A 131 14.88 -1.86 -5.45
N ARG A 132 13.89 -1.31 -4.75
CA ARG A 132 12.96 -0.27 -5.22
C ARG A 132 11.99 -0.76 -6.31
N GLY A 133 10.82 -1.18 -5.91
CA GLY A 133 9.73 -1.64 -6.76
C GLY A 133 9.25 -3.05 -6.46
N ALA A 134 9.71 -3.65 -5.36
CA ALA A 134 9.19 -4.92 -4.85
C ALA A 134 8.21 -4.64 -3.69
N PHE A 135 6.99 -4.30 -4.04
CA PHE A 135 5.94 -3.97 -3.08
C PHE A 135 4.64 -4.69 -3.42
N VAL A 136 3.83 -4.93 -2.40
CA VAL A 136 2.41 -5.22 -2.51
C VAL A 136 1.66 -4.15 -1.75
N THR A 137 0.59 -3.60 -2.32
CA THR A 137 -0.30 -2.67 -1.63
C THR A 137 -1.71 -3.23 -1.61
N LEU A 138 -2.33 -3.23 -0.44
CA LEU A 138 -3.75 -3.42 -0.25
C LEU A 138 -4.39 -2.05 0.01
N CYS A 139 -5.20 -1.57 -0.93
CA CYS A 139 -6.09 -0.45 -0.72
C CYS A 139 -7.34 -0.95 -0.01
N VAL A 140 -7.60 -0.41 1.17
CA VAL A 140 -8.76 -0.74 2.00
C VAL A 140 -9.79 0.35 1.82
N ASN A 141 -11.04 0.00 1.49
CA ASN A 141 -12.11 0.96 1.23
C ASN A 141 -11.74 2.01 0.16
N ALA A 142 -10.90 1.63 -0.81
CA ALA A 142 -10.43 2.50 -1.89
C ALA A 142 -10.05 1.70 -3.14
N ARG A 143 -10.11 2.36 -4.30
CA ARG A 143 -9.79 1.76 -5.59
C ARG A 143 -8.46 2.22 -6.16
N ASP A 144 -7.91 3.29 -5.63
CA ASP A 144 -6.68 3.92 -6.06
C ASP A 144 -5.66 4.04 -4.91
N LEU A 145 -4.40 4.23 -5.27
CA LEU A 145 -3.28 4.33 -4.32
C LEU A 145 -3.23 5.68 -3.60
N ASP A 146 -3.83 6.71 -4.17
CA ASP A 146 -3.84 8.08 -3.61
C ASP A 146 -5.05 8.32 -2.69
N LEU A 147 -5.90 7.29 -2.51
CA LEU A 147 -7.11 7.32 -1.67
C LEU A 147 -8.12 8.40 -2.10
N GLU A 148 -8.15 8.75 -3.40
CA GLU A 148 -9.06 9.73 -3.96
C GLU A 148 -10.41 9.12 -4.38
N GLU A 149 -10.45 7.79 -4.58
CA GLU A 149 -11.63 7.02 -4.93
C GLU A 149 -12.08 6.10 -3.77
N PRO A 150 -12.73 6.64 -2.72
CA PRO A 150 -13.30 5.82 -1.65
C PRO A 150 -14.33 4.81 -2.20
N ALA A 151 -14.34 3.61 -1.67
CA ALA A 151 -15.20 2.53 -2.12
C ALA A 151 -15.64 1.63 -0.96
N ASN A 152 -16.56 0.71 -1.24
CA ASN A 152 -16.96 -0.35 -0.30
C ASN A 152 -16.24 -1.66 -0.63
N ASP A 153 -15.23 -1.59 -1.46
CA ASP A 153 -14.38 -2.71 -1.86
C ASP A 153 -12.90 -2.41 -1.60
N HIS A 154 -12.07 -3.42 -1.74
CA HIS A 154 -10.63 -3.38 -1.50
C HIS A 154 -9.91 -3.77 -2.78
N THR A 155 -8.74 -3.18 -3.03
CA THR A 155 -7.95 -3.45 -4.23
C THR A 155 -6.54 -3.88 -3.86
N VAL A 156 -6.06 -4.99 -4.43
CA VAL A 156 -4.68 -5.45 -4.29
C VAL A 156 -3.88 -5.05 -5.53
N PHE A 157 -2.75 -4.38 -5.29
CA PHE A 157 -1.78 -3.99 -6.31
C PHE A 157 -0.46 -4.72 -6.11
N VAL A 158 0.15 -5.16 -7.19
CA VAL A 158 1.56 -5.54 -7.23
C VAL A 158 2.38 -4.40 -7.83
N HIS A 159 3.54 -4.11 -7.24
CA HIS A 159 4.43 -3.06 -7.75
C HIS A 159 5.63 -3.69 -8.44
N VAL A 160 5.97 -3.10 -9.58
CA VAL A 160 7.08 -3.54 -10.44
C VAL A 160 7.80 -2.32 -11.01
N LYS A 161 9.02 -2.51 -11.49
CA LYS A 161 9.72 -1.47 -12.26
C LYS A 161 9.13 -1.36 -13.67
N GLN A 162 9.21 -0.18 -14.26
CA GLN A 162 8.67 0.07 -15.60
C GLN A 162 9.20 -0.93 -16.65
N PHE A 163 10.49 -1.22 -16.63
CA PHE A 163 11.11 -2.14 -17.58
C PHE A 163 10.88 -3.63 -17.25
N GLU A 164 10.22 -3.93 -16.15
CA GLU A 164 9.81 -5.27 -15.71
C GLU A 164 8.27 -5.41 -15.69
N SER A 165 7.55 -4.64 -16.51
CA SER A 165 6.07 -4.62 -16.50
C SER A 165 5.43 -6.00 -16.68
N GLU A 166 6.07 -6.89 -17.45
CA GLU A 166 5.61 -8.28 -17.65
C GLU A 166 5.63 -9.12 -16.37
N ARG A 167 6.33 -8.69 -15.33
CA ARG A 167 6.32 -9.35 -14.03
C ARG A 167 4.94 -9.25 -13.35
N ALA A 168 4.21 -8.14 -13.53
CA ALA A 168 2.92 -7.95 -12.87
C ALA A 168 1.87 -9.00 -13.30
N PRO A 169 1.60 -9.24 -14.59
CA PRO A 169 0.69 -10.31 -15.01
C PRO A 169 1.23 -11.71 -14.65
N TRP A 170 2.56 -11.91 -14.64
CA TRP A 170 3.16 -13.17 -14.20
C TRP A 170 2.87 -13.43 -12.71
N LEU A 171 3.08 -12.42 -11.82
CA LEU A 171 2.77 -12.53 -10.39
C LEU A 171 1.29 -12.80 -10.14
N ALA A 172 0.40 -12.11 -10.86
CA ALA A 172 -1.03 -12.36 -10.79
C ALA A 172 -1.36 -13.82 -11.10
N ALA A 173 -0.77 -14.38 -12.16
CA ALA A 173 -0.96 -15.78 -12.55
C ALA A 173 -0.46 -16.77 -11.47
N GLN A 174 0.68 -16.47 -10.78
CA GLN A 174 1.21 -17.32 -9.71
C GLN A 174 0.21 -17.46 -8.54
N VAL A 175 -0.65 -16.46 -8.32
CA VAL A 175 -1.69 -16.50 -7.29
C VAL A 175 -3.08 -16.81 -7.86
N GLY A 176 -3.17 -17.29 -9.11
CA GLY A 176 -4.40 -17.72 -9.77
C GLY A 176 -5.33 -16.56 -10.18
N LEU A 177 -4.76 -15.38 -10.34
CA LEU A 177 -5.46 -14.15 -10.74
C LEU A 177 -5.01 -13.65 -12.10
N ARG A 178 -5.60 -12.53 -12.53
CA ARG A 178 -5.21 -11.76 -13.72
C ARG A 178 -5.16 -10.28 -13.36
N VAL A 179 -4.43 -9.52 -14.14
CA VAL A 179 -4.50 -8.05 -14.08
C VAL A 179 -5.91 -7.58 -14.44
N ILE A 180 -6.42 -6.58 -13.71
CA ILE A 180 -7.80 -6.10 -13.83
C ILE A 180 -7.91 -4.63 -14.27
N GLY A 181 -6.80 -3.95 -14.47
CA GLY A 181 -6.74 -2.56 -14.88
C GLY A 181 -5.39 -2.21 -15.48
N ASP A 182 -5.19 -0.93 -15.72
CA ASP A 182 -3.95 -0.43 -16.30
C ASP A 182 -2.81 -0.39 -15.29
N LEU A 183 -1.59 -0.45 -15.81
CA LEU A 183 -0.38 -0.19 -15.04
C LEU A 183 -0.31 1.32 -14.76
N VAL A 184 -0.30 1.69 -13.49
CA VAL A 184 -0.28 3.10 -13.06
C VAL A 184 1.06 3.45 -12.42
N MET A 185 1.50 4.69 -12.58
CA MET A 185 2.68 5.17 -11.86
C MET A 185 2.35 5.23 -10.37
N ALA A 186 3.15 4.58 -9.55
CA ALA A 186 2.96 4.56 -8.11
C ALA A 186 3.83 5.64 -7.45
N PRO A 187 3.26 6.46 -6.56
CA PRO A 187 4.05 7.34 -5.73
C PRO A 187 4.91 6.52 -4.76
N TYR A 188 6.07 7.06 -4.41
CA TYR A 188 6.97 6.49 -3.40
C TYR A 188 6.52 6.89 -2.00
#